data_eb788ef8fcdce6a0f88db7ebab875266
#
_entry.id   eb788ef8fcdce6a0f88db7ebab875266
#
_cell.length_a   1.000
_cell.length_b   1.000
_cell.length_c   1.000
_cell.angle_alpha   90.00
_cell.angle_beta   90.00
_cell.angle_gamma   90.00
#
_symmetry.space_group_name_H-M   'P 1'
#
loop_
_entity.id
_entity.type
_entity.pdbx_description
1 polymer ?
#
loop_
_entity_poly.entity_id
_entity_poly.type
_entity_poly.pdbx_seq_one_letter_code
_entity_poly.pdbx_strand_id
1 'polypeptide(L)'
;MTCLYHSQTCKEEKTISKNSSSPQQRQLKKLFFSHYFDTEKSKHRLEKFVPASGAATRMFQFLNAFLNNFDPNEETLTSYINKTGDQNLNIFIVGIQKFPFHAQLKEKTRQLFPDYDSLSRDQKVHAIVFTLLHKSGLDFASKPKGILPFHEYENYIATPIEEHLNESGFYAASKGISNLHFT
;
A
#
# COMPACT_ATOMS: atom_id res chain seq x y z
N MET A 1 -4.89 4.15 -12.74
CA MET A 1 -3.80 4.22 -13.73
C MET A 1 -4.33 4.94 -14.96
N THR A 2 -4.16 6.28 -15.01
CA THR A 2 -4.69 7.11 -16.07
C THR A 2 -3.52 7.55 -16.94
N CYS A 3 -3.34 6.91 -18.08
CA CYS A 3 -2.36 7.31 -19.08
C CYS A 3 -2.98 8.42 -19.93
N LEU A 4 -2.52 9.65 -19.81
CA LEU A 4 -2.91 10.76 -20.67
C LEU A 4 -2.14 10.65 -21.98
N TYR A 5 -2.76 10.07 -23.00
CA TYR A 5 -2.30 10.17 -24.38
C TYR A 5 -2.89 11.43 -25.03
N HIS A 6 -2.02 12.31 -25.49
CA HIS A 6 -2.43 13.47 -26.28
C HIS A 6 -2.48 13.12 -27.76
N SER A 7 -3.70 13.09 -28.25
CA SER A 7 -4.28 13.49 -29.53
C SER A 7 -3.66 13.07 -30.84
N GLN A 8 -4.27 12.14 -31.50
CA GLN A 8 -4.85 12.17 -32.83
C GLN A 8 -5.45 10.82 -33.29
N THR A 9 -5.14 9.72 -32.60
CA THR A 9 -5.67 8.38 -32.89
C THR A 9 -6.88 7.99 -32.04
N CYS A 10 -7.30 8.81 -31.09
CA CYS A 10 -8.40 8.51 -30.17
C CYS A 10 -9.81 8.79 -30.71
N LYS A 11 -9.97 9.18 -31.99
CA LYS A 11 -11.30 9.47 -32.58
C LYS A 11 -12.04 8.25 -33.10
N GLU A 12 -11.37 7.12 -33.33
CA GLU A 12 -12.01 5.91 -33.85
C GLU A 12 -12.44 4.88 -32.78
N GLU A 13 -12.03 5.03 -31.54
CA GLU A 13 -12.35 4.04 -30.49
C GLU A 13 -13.66 4.32 -29.71
N LYS A 14 -14.42 5.34 -30.05
CA LYS A 14 -15.64 5.70 -29.27
C LYS A 14 -16.84 4.76 -29.50
N THR A 15 -16.69 3.67 -30.22
CA THR A 15 -17.80 2.74 -30.50
C THR A 15 -17.51 1.29 -30.10
N ILE A 16 -16.56 1.02 -29.21
CA ILE A 16 -16.46 -0.32 -28.64
C ILE A 16 -17.40 -0.39 -27.44
N SER A 17 -18.62 -0.87 -27.71
CA SER A 17 -19.64 -1.16 -26.72
C SER A 17 -19.07 -2.03 -25.57
N LYS A 18 -19.66 -1.86 -24.38
CA LYS A 18 -19.41 -2.68 -23.16
C LYS A 18 -19.82 -4.15 -23.36
N ASN A 19 -19.24 -4.84 -24.34
CA ASN A 19 -19.48 -6.25 -24.56
C ASN A 19 -18.35 -7.07 -23.90
N SER A 20 -18.74 -8.00 -23.07
CA SER A 20 -17.92 -9.00 -22.39
C SER A 20 -16.99 -9.72 -23.38
N SER A 21 -15.75 -9.23 -23.51
CA SER A 21 -14.74 -9.92 -24.32
C SER A 21 -14.38 -11.25 -23.65
N SER A 22 -14.32 -12.34 -24.42
CA SER A 22 -13.91 -13.65 -23.90
C SER A 22 -12.50 -13.57 -23.28
N PRO A 23 -12.14 -14.49 -22.34
CA PRO A 23 -10.81 -14.52 -21.76
C PRO A 23 -9.70 -14.54 -22.82
N GLN A 24 -9.89 -15.26 -23.90
CA GLN A 24 -8.96 -15.34 -25.03
C GLN A 24 -8.81 -14.01 -25.76
N GLN A 25 -9.91 -13.29 -26.04
CA GLN A 25 -9.87 -11.96 -26.65
C GLN A 25 -9.16 -10.94 -25.76
N ARG A 26 -9.34 -11.02 -24.44
CA ARG A 26 -8.62 -10.18 -23.47
C ARG A 26 -7.12 -10.45 -23.50
N GLN A 27 -6.73 -11.70 -23.60
CA GLN A 27 -5.32 -12.10 -23.65
C GLN A 27 -4.65 -11.65 -24.96
N LEU A 28 -5.33 -11.81 -26.09
CA LEU A 28 -4.83 -11.33 -27.40
C LEU A 28 -4.68 -9.80 -27.42
N LYS A 29 -5.67 -9.05 -26.90
CA LYS A 29 -5.55 -7.59 -26.76
C LYS A 29 -4.37 -7.20 -25.89
N LYS A 30 -4.16 -7.88 -24.76
CA LYS A 30 -3.03 -7.62 -23.86
C LYS A 30 -1.69 -7.82 -24.58
N LEU A 31 -1.53 -8.92 -25.31
CA LEU A 31 -0.31 -9.21 -26.07
C LEU A 31 -0.08 -8.17 -27.18
N PHE A 32 -1.14 -7.80 -27.91
CA PHE A 32 -1.05 -6.78 -28.94
C PHE A 32 -0.58 -5.42 -28.37
N PHE A 33 -1.22 -4.95 -27.30
CA PHE A 33 -0.84 -3.66 -26.69
C PHE A 33 0.56 -3.70 -26.07
N SER A 34 0.98 -4.81 -25.49
CA SER A 34 2.35 -4.96 -24.98
C SER A 34 3.37 -4.87 -26.10
N HIS A 35 3.15 -5.59 -27.20
CA HIS A 35 4.03 -5.54 -28.38
C HIS A 35 4.07 -4.15 -29.03
N TYR A 36 2.90 -3.53 -29.20
CA TYR A 36 2.80 -2.16 -29.70
C TYR A 36 3.58 -1.17 -28.83
N PHE A 37 3.39 -1.24 -27.52
CA PHE A 37 4.12 -0.40 -26.57
C PHE A 37 5.64 -0.60 -26.68
N ASP A 38 6.11 -1.84 -26.70
CA ASP A 38 7.54 -2.14 -26.80
C ASP A 38 8.18 -1.65 -28.11
N THR A 39 7.41 -1.64 -29.19
CA THR A 39 7.86 -1.16 -30.50
C THR A 39 7.92 0.39 -30.54
N GLU A 40 6.93 1.05 -29.95
CA GLU A 40 6.75 2.49 -30.08
C GLU A 40 7.43 3.30 -28.96
N LYS A 41 7.67 2.71 -27.78
CA LYS A 41 8.20 3.42 -26.59
C LYS A 41 9.51 4.20 -26.86
N SER A 42 10.35 3.69 -27.75
CA SER A 42 11.64 4.37 -28.10
C SER A 42 11.46 5.67 -28.89
N LYS A 43 10.30 5.88 -29.51
CA LYS A 43 9.96 7.07 -30.29
C LYS A 43 9.40 8.20 -29.42
N HIS A 44 9.03 7.89 -28.17
CA HIS A 44 8.38 8.81 -27.26
C HIS A 44 9.25 9.09 -26.02
N ARG A 45 9.06 10.26 -25.43
CA ARG A 45 9.54 10.54 -24.08
C ARG A 45 8.47 10.06 -23.09
N LEU A 46 8.80 9.06 -22.31
CA LEU A 46 7.87 8.49 -21.32
C LEU A 46 8.11 9.18 -19.96
N GLU A 47 7.00 9.49 -19.29
CA GLU A 47 7.02 10.06 -17.94
C GLU A 47 6.01 9.33 -17.07
N LYS A 48 6.41 8.95 -15.86
CA LYS A 48 5.55 8.30 -14.86
C LYS A 48 5.30 9.26 -13.70
N PHE A 49 4.04 9.54 -13.43
CA PHE A 49 3.62 10.35 -12.27
C PHE A 49 3.06 9.43 -11.19
N VAL A 50 3.57 9.55 -9.98
CA VAL A 50 3.19 8.74 -8.83
C VAL A 50 2.79 9.66 -7.66
N PRO A 51 1.52 9.67 -7.25
CA PRO A 51 1.08 10.40 -6.07
C PRO A 51 1.54 9.65 -4.80
N ALA A 52 2.69 10.03 -4.25
CA ALA A 52 3.33 9.35 -3.11
C ALA A 52 3.42 10.19 -1.84
N SER A 53 3.21 11.52 -1.93
CA SER A 53 3.37 12.45 -0.80
C SER A 53 2.24 12.40 0.24
N GLY A 54 1.11 11.79 -0.10
CA GLY A 54 -0.04 11.73 0.81
C GLY A 54 0.29 10.99 2.11
N ALA A 55 0.05 11.65 3.26
CA ALA A 55 0.18 11.02 4.56
C ALA A 55 -0.70 9.77 4.70
N ALA A 56 -0.22 8.80 5.45
CA ALA A 56 -0.93 7.55 5.67
C ALA A 56 -2.09 7.66 6.68
N THR A 57 -2.39 8.87 7.17
CA THR A 57 -3.41 9.14 8.20
C THR A 57 -4.78 8.51 7.90
N ARG A 58 -5.26 8.65 6.66
CA ARG A 58 -6.56 8.04 6.27
C ARG A 58 -6.51 6.51 6.28
N MET A 59 -5.37 5.92 5.91
CA MET A 59 -5.20 4.47 5.89
C MET A 59 -5.29 3.87 7.29
N PHE A 60 -4.78 4.58 8.30
CA PHE A 60 -4.77 4.16 9.69
C PHE A 60 -5.89 4.80 10.54
N GLN A 61 -6.90 5.42 9.92
CA GLN A 61 -7.97 6.09 10.65
C GLN A 61 -8.69 5.18 11.64
N PHE A 62 -8.96 3.93 11.27
CA PHE A 62 -9.61 2.95 12.13
C PHE A 62 -8.73 2.57 13.35
N LEU A 63 -7.41 2.50 13.18
CA LEU A 63 -6.48 2.25 14.28
C LEU A 63 -6.34 3.45 15.21
N ASN A 64 -6.38 4.68 14.68
CA ASN A 64 -6.44 5.88 15.51
C ASN A 64 -7.76 5.95 16.32
N ALA A 65 -8.88 5.58 15.70
CA ALA A 65 -10.15 5.48 16.40
C ALA A 65 -10.10 4.43 17.53
N PHE A 66 -9.47 3.29 17.27
CA PHE A 66 -9.23 2.27 18.28
C PHE A 66 -8.41 2.79 19.46
N LEU A 67 -7.26 3.43 19.22
CA LEU A 67 -6.42 3.98 20.30
C LEU A 67 -7.12 5.05 21.13
N ASN A 68 -8.03 5.82 20.52
CA ASN A 68 -8.72 6.89 21.22
C ASN A 68 -9.94 6.42 22.04
N ASN A 69 -10.52 5.26 21.69
CA ASN A 69 -11.80 4.83 22.27
C ASN A 69 -11.74 3.50 23.01
N PHE A 70 -10.65 2.74 22.89
CA PHE A 70 -10.50 1.44 23.55
C PHE A 70 -9.56 1.54 24.77
N ASP A 71 -10.07 1.17 25.94
CA ASP A 71 -9.26 0.96 27.14
C ASP A 71 -9.24 -0.53 27.48
N PRO A 72 -8.06 -1.20 27.41
CA PRO A 72 -7.94 -2.62 27.69
C PRO A 72 -8.14 -2.98 29.19
N ASN A 73 -8.27 -1.99 30.06
CA ASN A 73 -8.58 -2.20 31.48
C ASN A 73 -10.10 -2.14 31.77
N GLU A 74 -10.87 -1.52 30.90
CA GLU A 74 -12.31 -1.33 31.06
C GLU A 74 -13.14 -2.32 30.24
N GLU A 75 -12.71 -2.67 29.03
CA GLU A 75 -13.43 -3.60 28.17
C GLU A 75 -12.50 -4.57 27.42
N THR A 76 -13.05 -5.68 26.95
CA THR A 76 -12.30 -6.63 26.10
C THR A 76 -12.29 -6.19 24.64
N LEU A 77 -11.23 -6.56 23.92
CA LEU A 77 -11.12 -6.32 22.47
C LEU A 77 -12.33 -6.89 21.69
N THR A 78 -12.81 -8.07 22.09
CA THR A 78 -13.98 -8.68 21.46
C THR A 78 -15.25 -7.85 21.68
N SER A 79 -15.44 -7.32 22.90
CA SER A 79 -16.57 -6.42 23.21
C SER A 79 -16.50 -5.15 22.35
N TYR A 80 -15.34 -4.53 22.29
CA TYR A 80 -15.12 -3.34 21.48
C TYR A 80 -15.41 -3.57 19.99
N ILE A 81 -14.88 -4.65 19.40
CA ILE A 81 -15.12 -4.98 17.98
C ILE A 81 -16.61 -5.23 17.71
N ASN A 82 -17.29 -5.97 18.60
CA ASN A 82 -18.73 -6.23 18.44
C ASN A 82 -19.55 -4.94 18.54
N LYS A 83 -19.21 -4.06 19.46
CA LYS A 83 -19.89 -2.77 19.70
C LYS A 83 -19.72 -1.81 18.51
N THR A 84 -18.50 -1.74 17.94
CA THR A 84 -18.19 -0.82 16.85
C THR A 84 -18.50 -1.38 15.47
N GLY A 85 -18.53 -2.71 15.32
CA GLY A 85 -18.67 -3.38 14.02
C GLY A 85 -17.45 -3.18 13.10
N ASP A 86 -16.29 -2.74 13.62
CA ASP A 86 -15.11 -2.43 12.82
C ASP A 86 -14.43 -3.67 12.27
N GLN A 87 -14.83 -4.05 11.06
CA GLN A 87 -14.24 -5.19 10.36
C GLN A 87 -12.77 -4.95 9.96
N ASN A 88 -12.36 -3.70 9.70
CA ASN A 88 -10.97 -3.39 9.33
C ASN A 88 -10.03 -3.65 10.50
N LEU A 89 -10.44 -3.28 11.71
CA LEU A 89 -9.69 -3.57 12.94
C LEU A 89 -9.54 -5.09 13.14
N ASN A 90 -10.60 -5.84 12.96
CA ASN A 90 -10.55 -7.30 13.11
C ASN A 90 -9.60 -7.93 12.07
N ILE A 91 -9.72 -7.55 10.80
CA ILE A 91 -8.83 -8.03 9.72
C ILE A 91 -7.39 -7.66 10.01
N PHE A 92 -7.13 -6.44 10.47
CA PHE A 92 -5.79 -5.98 10.82
C PHE A 92 -5.17 -6.83 11.95
N ILE A 93 -5.91 -7.07 13.03
CA ILE A 93 -5.42 -7.85 14.18
C ILE A 93 -5.10 -9.30 13.77
N VAL A 94 -5.96 -9.91 12.96
CA VAL A 94 -5.73 -11.28 12.46
C VAL A 94 -4.54 -11.32 11.49
N GLY A 95 -4.38 -10.28 10.69
CA GLY A 95 -3.38 -10.20 9.62
C GLY A 95 -2.04 -9.58 10.02
N ILE A 96 -1.90 -9.02 11.21
CA ILE A 96 -0.72 -8.21 11.60
C ILE A 96 0.61 -8.95 11.42
N GLN A 97 0.63 -10.26 11.64
CA GLN A 97 1.83 -11.10 11.52
C GLN A 97 2.29 -11.29 10.07
N LYS A 98 1.44 -10.96 9.09
CA LYS A 98 1.73 -11.09 7.65
C LYS A 98 2.32 -9.83 7.05
N PHE A 99 2.39 -8.74 7.82
CA PHE A 99 3.00 -7.51 7.30
C PHE A 99 4.51 -7.57 7.37
N PRO A 100 5.21 -7.09 6.33
CA PRO A 100 6.68 -7.08 6.27
C PRO A 100 7.34 -6.41 7.46
N PHE A 101 6.74 -5.38 8.01
CA PHE A 101 7.23 -4.63 9.16
C PHE A 101 6.93 -5.30 10.52
N HIS A 102 6.28 -6.47 10.56
CA HIS A 102 5.86 -7.09 11.82
C HIS A 102 7.03 -7.36 12.78
N ALA A 103 8.16 -7.86 12.28
CA ALA A 103 9.34 -8.13 13.11
C ALA A 103 9.87 -6.83 13.76
N GLN A 104 10.01 -5.77 12.97
CA GLN A 104 10.42 -4.44 13.45
C GLN A 104 9.43 -3.87 14.46
N LEU A 105 8.12 -4.00 14.19
CA LEU A 105 7.06 -3.54 15.08
C LEU A 105 7.13 -4.26 16.44
N LYS A 106 7.29 -5.57 16.43
CA LYS A 106 7.38 -6.39 17.66
C LYS A 106 8.59 -6.03 18.49
N GLU A 107 9.74 -5.87 17.86
CA GLU A 107 10.97 -5.44 18.53
C GLU A 107 10.80 -4.05 19.16
N LYS A 108 10.27 -3.10 18.39
CA LYS A 108 10.02 -1.74 18.88
C LYS A 108 8.98 -1.71 20.01
N THR A 109 7.97 -2.59 19.95
CA THR A 109 6.96 -2.69 21.02
C THR A 109 7.59 -3.16 22.32
N ARG A 110 8.47 -4.15 22.30
CA ARG A 110 9.16 -4.62 23.50
C ARG A 110 10.10 -3.57 24.09
N GLN A 111 10.71 -2.74 23.26
CA GLN A 111 11.53 -1.62 23.74
C GLN A 111 10.70 -0.54 24.46
N LEU A 112 9.48 -0.25 23.97
CA LEU A 112 8.58 0.73 24.56
C LEU A 112 7.81 0.20 25.78
N PHE A 113 7.53 -1.10 25.79
CA PHE A 113 6.80 -1.79 26.84
C PHE A 113 7.65 -2.96 27.37
N PRO A 114 8.54 -2.73 28.35
CA PRO A 114 9.44 -3.78 28.86
C PRO A 114 8.71 -4.99 29.45
N ASP A 115 7.50 -4.78 29.96
CA ASP A 115 6.61 -5.80 30.51
C ASP A 115 5.66 -6.44 29.47
N TYR A 116 5.89 -6.18 28.17
CA TYR A 116 5.02 -6.62 27.06
C TYR A 116 4.64 -8.10 27.15
N ASP A 117 5.59 -8.98 27.49
CA ASP A 117 5.35 -10.41 27.50
C ASP A 117 4.38 -10.85 28.61
N SER A 118 4.25 -10.06 29.70
CA SER A 118 3.30 -10.29 30.81
C SER A 118 1.92 -9.67 30.58
N LEU A 119 1.76 -8.79 29.59
CA LEU A 119 0.49 -8.13 29.29
C LEU A 119 -0.57 -9.15 28.83
N SER A 120 -1.84 -8.85 29.12
CA SER A 120 -2.98 -9.57 28.54
C SER A 120 -3.00 -9.47 27.01
N ARG A 121 -3.79 -10.34 26.36
CA ARG A 121 -3.95 -10.28 24.89
C ARG A 121 -4.42 -8.91 24.42
N ASP A 122 -5.36 -8.30 25.10
CA ASP A 122 -6.00 -7.05 24.71
C ASP A 122 -5.04 -5.88 24.90
N GLN A 123 -4.28 -5.88 26.01
CA GLN A 123 -3.20 -4.93 26.25
C GLN A 123 -2.06 -5.06 25.22
N LYS A 124 -1.71 -6.28 24.79
CA LYS A 124 -0.73 -6.52 23.73
C LYS A 124 -1.15 -5.93 22.40
N VAL A 125 -2.42 -6.10 22.03
CA VAL A 125 -2.95 -5.50 20.78
C VAL A 125 -2.91 -3.97 20.87
N HIS A 126 -3.33 -3.39 22.00
CA HIS A 126 -3.26 -1.95 22.21
C HIS A 126 -1.81 -1.43 22.10
N ALA A 127 -0.86 -2.08 22.76
CA ALA A 127 0.57 -1.72 22.72
C ALA A 127 1.16 -1.80 21.31
N ILE A 128 0.78 -2.83 20.51
CA ILE A 128 1.20 -2.98 19.12
C ILE A 128 0.66 -1.84 18.25
N VAL A 129 -0.63 -1.52 18.36
CA VAL A 129 -1.23 -0.44 17.58
C VAL A 129 -0.65 0.92 17.98
N PHE A 130 -0.46 1.14 19.28
CA PHE A 130 0.24 2.33 19.79
C PHE A 130 1.63 2.47 19.18
N THR A 131 2.44 1.41 19.25
CA THR A 131 3.80 1.41 18.69
C THR A 131 3.81 1.67 17.19
N LEU A 132 2.85 1.15 16.46
CA LEU A 132 2.75 1.37 15.00
C LEU A 132 2.53 2.84 14.66
N LEU A 133 1.65 3.54 15.39
CA LEU A 133 1.18 4.87 15.02
C LEU A 133 1.87 6.01 15.76
N HIS A 134 2.28 5.80 17.02
CA HIS A 134 2.80 6.87 17.86
C HIS A 134 4.23 7.27 17.47
N LYS A 135 4.57 8.55 17.69
CA LYS A 135 5.89 9.14 17.37
C LYS A 135 7.08 8.46 18.08
N SER A 136 6.86 7.94 19.28
CA SER A 136 7.89 7.16 20.00
C SER A 136 8.09 5.76 19.41
N GLY A 137 7.17 5.29 18.61
CA GLY A 137 7.18 4.00 17.92
C GLY A 137 7.68 4.08 16.49
N LEU A 138 6.89 3.55 15.54
CA LEU A 138 7.20 3.57 14.12
C LEU A 138 6.66 4.80 13.38
N ASP A 139 5.72 5.53 13.97
CA ASP A 139 5.13 6.77 13.46
C ASP A 139 4.57 6.64 12.02
N PHE A 140 3.91 5.52 11.73
CA PHE A 140 3.43 5.23 10.37
C PHE A 140 2.31 6.17 9.93
N ALA A 141 1.52 6.70 10.86
CA ALA A 141 0.40 7.59 10.53
C ALA A 141 0.86 8.95 9.95
N SER A 142 2.02 9.45 10.37
CA SER A 142 2.58 10.73 9.93
C SER A 142 3.41 10.61 8.65
N LYS A 143 3.89 9.40 8.35
CA LYS A 143 4.76 9.16 7.20
C LYS A 143 4.00 9.18 5.87
N PRO A 144 4.64 9.63 4.79
CA PRO A 144 4.11 9.44 3.44
C PRO A 144 3.90 7.96 3.13
N LYS A 145 2.80 7.62 2.45
CA LYS A 145 2.50 6.23 2.07
C LYS A 145 3.60 5.59 1.24
N GLY A 146 4.26 6.39 0.42
CA GLY A 146 5.31 5.93 -0.48
C GLY A 146 6.55 5.36 0.21
N ILE A 147 6.78 5.68 1.50
CA ILE A 147 7.95 5.20 2.25
C ILE A 147 7.61 4.12 3.29
N LEU A 148 6.38 3.63 3.32
CA LEU A 148 6.00 2.56 4.24
C LEU A 148 6.44 1.19 3.68
N PRO A 149 7.04 0.30 4.51
CA PRO A 149 7.61 -0.97 4.05
C PRO A 149 6.52 -2.04 3.88
N PHE A 150 5.81 -2.01 2.74
CA PHE A 150 4.66 -2.90 2.48
C PHE A 150 4.95 -4.09 1.57
N HIS A 151 6.13 -4.14 0.95
CA HIS A 151 6.49 -5.20 0.01
C HIS A 151 7.61 -6.07 0.58
N GLU A 152 7.37 -7.36 0.73
CA GLU A 152 8.34 -8.32 1.25
C GLU A 152 8.87 -9.19 0.12
N TYR A 153 10.19 -9.27 0.02
CA TYR A 153 10.94 -10.14 -0.85
C TYR A 153 11.80 -11.10 -0.01
N GLU A 154 12.36 -12.10 -0.64
CA GLU A 154 13.15 -13.13 0.06
C GLU A 154 14.27 -12.55 0.94
N ASN A 155 14.92 -11.47 0.48
CA ASN A 155 16.12 -10.93 1.13
C ASN A 155 15.99 -9.46 1.55
N TYR A 156 14.86 -8.80 1.27
CA TYR A 156 14.67 -7.38 1.62
C TYR A 156 13.19 -6.99 1.68
N ILE A 157 12.93 -5.86 2.33
CA ILE A 157 11.61 -5.24 2.39
C ILE A 157 11.68 -3.94 1.60
N ALA A 158 10.75 -3.75 0.65
CA ALA A 158 10.69 -2.58 -0.21
C ALA A 158 9.52 -1.65 0.15
N THR A 159 9.71 -0.38 -0.18
CA THR A 159 8.68 0.66 -0.12
C THR A 159 7.98 0.82 -1.48
N PRO A 160 6.77 1.40 -1.53
CA PRO A 160 6.11 1.71 -2.80
C PRO A 160 6.96 2.61 -3.73
N ILE A 161 7.79 3.49 -3.19
CA ILE A 161 8.71 4.30 -4.00
C ILE A 161 9.74 3.41 -4.71
N GLU A 162 10.36 2.47 -3.99
CA GLU A 162 11.31 1.51 -4.58
C GLU A 162 10.65 0.65 -5.64
N GLU A 163 9.41 0.17 -5.41
CA GLU A 163 8.64 -0.56 -6.40
C GLU A 163 8.41 0.27 -7.68
N HIS A 164 8.01 1.52 -7.53
CA HIS A 164 7.80 2.39 -8.67
C HIS A 164 9.10 2.71 -9.42
N LEU A 165 10.24 2.81 -8.74
CA LEU A 165 11.55 2.94 -9.36
C LEU A 165 11.90 1.70 -10.18
N ASN A 166 11.75 0.51 -9.59
CA ASN A 166 12.00 -0.75 -10.28
C ASN A 166 11.11 -0.90 -11.52
N GLU A 167 9.80 -0.70 -11.37
CA GLU A 167 8.85 -0.76 -12.48
C GLU A 167 9.23 0.19 -13.62
N SER A 168 9.65 1.41 -13.30
CA SER A 168 9.98 2.39 -14.33
C SER A 168 11.23 2.01 -15.11
N GLY A 169 12.17 1.34 -14.49
CA GLY A 169 13.34 0.78 -15.18
C GLY A 169 12.95 -0.25 -16.24
N PHE A 170 11.89 -1.02 -15.99
CA PHE A 170 11.44 -2.08 -16.91
C PHE A 170 10.61 -1.56 -18.08
N TYR A 171 9.62 -0.68 -17.82
CA TYR A 171 8.66 -0.32 -18.86
C TYR A 171 8.62 1.16 -19.24
N ALA A 172 8.97 2.07 -18.33
CA ALA A 172 8.94 3.50 -18.61
C ALA A 172 10.26 4.06 -19.14
N ALA A 173 11.32 3.24 -19.21
CA ALA A 173 12.59 3.66 -19.77
C ALA A 173 12.50 3.79 -21.31
N SER A 174 12.95 4.92 -21.83
CA SER A 174 13.13 5.19 -23.25
C SER A 174 14.54 5.72 -23.48
N LYS A 175 15.27 5.12 -24.43
CA LYS A 175 16.68 5.49 -24.72
C LYS A 175 17.59 5.42 -23.47
N GLY A 176 17.32 4.47 -22.56
CA GLY A 176 18.08 4.32 -21.32
C GLY A 176 17.74 5.34 -20.22
N ILE A 177 16.72 6.18 -20.43
CA ILE A 177 16.27 7.19 -19.46
C ILE A 177 14.87 6.89 -19.02
N SER A 178 14.63 6.92 -17.71
CA SER A 178 13.30 6.82 -17.10
C SER A 178 13.03 8.11 -16.30
N ASN A 179 11.89 8.76 -16.58
CA ASN A 179 11.46 9.96 -15.88
C ASN A 179 10.33 9.63 -14.90
N LEU A 180 10.60 9.78 -13.60
CA LEU A 180 9.63 9.60 -12.53
C LEU A 180 9.41 10.91 -11.78
N HIS A 181 8.14 11.21 -11.53
CA HIS A 181 7.70 12.34 -10.73
C HIS A 181 6.88 11.81 -9.55
N PHE A 182 7.36 12.03 -8.34
CA PHE A 182 6.63 11.76 -7.11
C PHE A 182 5.99 13.07 -6.62
N THR A 183 4.66 13.06 -6.42
CA THR A 183 3.88 14.23 -6.00
C THR A 183 3.11 13.96 -4.71
#